data_fb498763ea618e8b67ec46979078b121
#
_entry.id   fb498763ea618e8b67ec46979078b121
#
_cell.length_a   1.000
_cell.length_b   1.000
_cell.length_c   1.000
_cell.angle_alpha   90.00
_cell.angle_beta   90.00
_cell.angle_gamma   90.00
#
_symmetry.space_group_name_H-M   'P 1'
#
loop_
_entity.id
_entity.type
_entity.pdbx_description
1 polymer ?
#
loop_
_entity_poly.entity_id
_entity_poly.type
_entity_poly.pdbx_seq_one_letter_code
_entity_poly.pdbx_strand_id
1 'polypeptide(L)'
;MMKVQVPMWSTAGDAELQFYREMGVEYISVMFHENDWDYESVSRLQERMAKFDLKITDAGSFSVFKNPIIHLGLDGRDEQIDRYNRFTTVMGQCKIPICSLAWQPDGAVRSYKRVGQYTRGSVSGIVDMTEIEKRELSHGRIYSEEEIWDNFKYFLDRTLPVCEKAGVKMALH
;
A
#
# COMPACT_ATOMS: atom_id res chain seq x y z
N MET A 1 7.09 15.94 16.65
CA MET A 1 8.23 16.00 15.71
C MET A 1 7.91 15.11 14.52
N MET A 2 8.04 15.59 13.30
CA MET A 2 7.85 14.80 12.08
C MET A 2 8.99 13.78 11.95
N LYS A 3 8.66 12.53 11.58
CA LYS A 3 9.64 11.46 11.38
C LYS A 3 9.74 11.17 9.88
N VAL A 4 10.96 10.96 9.39
CA VAL A 4 11.19 10.53 8.01
C VAL A 4 11.15 9.02 7.95
N GLN A 5 10.41 8.47 7.00
CA GLN A 5 10.39 7.03 6.72
C GLN A 5 10.76 6.76 5.25
N VAL A 6 11.30 5.59 4.99
CA VAL A 6 11.69 5.14 3.66
C VAL A 6 10.87 3.91 3.29
N PRO A 7 10.34 3.80 2.05
CA PRO A 7 9.64 2.61 1.60
C PRO A 7 10.63 1.46 1.36
N MET A 8 10.23 0.24 1.70
CA MET A 8 11.01 -0.97 1.55
C MET A 8 10.10 -2.17 1.25
N TRP A 9 10.55 -3.12 0.47
CA TRP A 9 9.86 -4.40 0.32
C TRP A 9 10.17 -5.34 1.49
N SER A 10 9.20 -6.17 1.88
CA SER A 10 9.38 -7.20 2.92
C SER A 10 10.54 -8.17 2.64
N THR A 11 10.91 -8.32 1.38
CA THR A 11 12.00 -9.19 0.89
C THR A 11 13.38 -8.54 0.88
N ALA A 12 13.52 -7.28 1.33
CA ALA A 12 14.80 -6.59 1.41
C ALA A 12 15.86 -7.42 2.15
N GLY A 13 17.06 -7.50 1.59
CA GLY A 13 18.19 -8.22 2.19
C GLY A 13 18.93 -7.42 3.24
N ASP A 14 19.81 -8.07 4.01
CA ASP A 14 20.58 -7.42 5.08
C ASP A 14 21.48 -6.28 4.58
N ALA A 15 22.01 -6.37 3.35
CA ALA A 15 22.77 -5.29 2.74
C ALA A 15 21.94 -4.00 2.56
N GLU A 16 20.66 -4.14 2.22
CA GLU A 16 19.74 -3.01 2.10
C GLU A 16 19.37 -2.43 3.47
N LEU A 17 19.15 -3.29 4.47
CA LEU A 17 18.92 -2.85 5.85
C LEU A 17 20.13 -2.10 6.41
N GLN A 18 21.34 -2.61 6.16
CA GLN A 18 22.59 -1.94 6.56
C GLN A 18 22.73 -0.58 5.87
N PHE A 19 22.42 -0.49 4.59
CA PHE A 19 22.43 0.77 3.84
C PHE A 19 21.49 1.83 4.46
N TYR A 20 20.25 1.46 4.78
CA TYR A 20 19.32 2.37 5.46
C TYR A 20 19.87 2.82 6.83
N ARG A 21 20.45 1.91 7.58
CA ARG A 21 21.08 2.20 8.88
C ARG A 21 22.21 3.22 8.73
N GLU A 22 23.11 3.04 7.75
CA GLU A 22 24.23 3.93 7.48
C GLU A 22 23.78 5.33 7.02
N MET A 23 22.65 5.42 6.33
CA MET A 23 22.02 6.69 5.97
C MET A 23 21.31 7.39 7.14
N GLY A 24 21.28 6.80 8.33
CA GLY A 24 20.60 7.37 9.49
C GLY A 24 19.07 7.22 9.44
N VAL A 25 18.53 6.32 8.62
CA VAL A 25 17.10 5.99 8.60
C VAL A 25 16.79 5.15 9.84
N GLU A 26 15.66 5.44 10.50
CA GLU A 26 15.16 4.68 11.65
C GLU A 26 13.79 4.05 11.35
N TYR A 27 12.98 4.70 10.51
CA TYR A 27 11.57 4.33 10.28
C TYR A 27 11.36 3.85 8.85
N ILE A 28 10.66 2.73 8.73
CA ILE A 28 10.43 2.06 7.44
C ILE A 28 8.92 1.88 7.22
N SER A 29 8.47 2.23 6.01
CA SER A 29 7.20 1.81 5.45
C SER A 29 7.40 0.52 4.67
N VAL A 30 6.84 -0.60 5.14
CA VAL A 30 7.04 -1.91 4.52
C VAL A 30 5.92 -2.24 3.56
N MET A 31 6.29 -2.60 2.33
CA MET A 31 5.39 -3.17 1.36
C MET A 31 5.55 -4.69 1.35
N PHE A 32 4.50 -5.39 1.78
CA PHE A 32 4.45 -6.84 1.81
C PHE A 32 4.01 -7.43 0.48
N HIS A 33 4.60 -8.54 0.08
CA HIS A 33 4.08 -9.39 -1.00
C HIS A 33 2.81 -10.11 -0.56
N GLU A 34 2.12 -10.75 -1.51
CA GLU A 34 0.75 -11.23 -1.33
C GLU A 34 0.54 -12.16 -0.12
N ASN A 35 1.53 -12.97 0.23
CA ASN A 35 1.41 -13.98 1.29
C ASN A 35 2.45 -13.84 2.40
N ASP A 36 3.17 -12.73 2.48
CA ASP A 36 4.30 -12.53 3.41
C ASP A 36 3.91 -11.77 4.68
N TRP A 37 2.62 -11.63 4.97
CA TRP A 37 2.14 -10.77 6.05
C TRP A 37 1.38 -11.51 7.16
N ASP A 38 1.59 -12.82 7.31
CA ASP A 38 1.16 -13.53 8.52
C ASP A 38 1.98 -13.06 9.74
N TYR A 39 1.44 -13.32 10.93
CA TYR A 39 2.06 -12.88 12.19
C TYR A 39 3.53 -13.30 12.32
N GLU A 40 3.84 -14.55 11.98
CA GLU A 40 5.21 -15.09 12.11
C GLU A 40 6.17 -14.42 11.12
N SER A 41 5.75 -14.24 9.88
CA SER A 41 6.55 -13.58 8.84
C SER A 41 6.85 -12.12 9.18
N VAL A 42 5.85 -11.38 9.65
CA VAL A 42 6.01 -9.99 10.08
C VAL A 42 6.93 -9.92 11.30
N SER A 43 6.73 -10.78 12.30
CA SER A 43 7.57 -10.81 13.52
C SER A 43 9.03 -11.12 13.20
N ARG A 44 9.30 -12.11 12.33
CA ARG A 44 10.67 -12.42 11.86
C ARG A 44 11.32 -11.22 11.16
N LEU A 45 10.56 -10.50 10.33
CA LEU A 45 11.06 -9.29 9.69
C LEU A 45 11.39 -8.21 10.71
N GLN A 46 10.52 -7.97 11.70
CA GLN A 46 10.76 -7.01 12.78
C GLN A 46 12.01 -7.36 13.59
N GLU A 47 12.21 -8.62 13.97
CA GLU A 47 13.40 -9.09 14.68
C GLU A 47 14.68 -8.88 13.85
N ARG A 48 14.61 -9.15 12.53
CA ARG A 48 15.74 -8.91 11.63
C ARG A 48 16.06 -7.43 11.50
N MET A 49 15.05 -6.57 11.30
CA MET A 49 15.20 -5.13 11.19
C MET A 49 15.74 -4.49 12.49
N ALA A 50 15.33 -5.00 13.65
CA ALA A 50 15.80 -4.52 14.94
C ALA A 50 17.33 -4.65 15.11
N LYS A 51 17.98 -5.62 14.46
CA LYS A 51 19.45 -5.75 14.47
C LYS A 51 20.16 -4.59 13.76
N PHE A 52 19.44 -3.84 12.94
CA PHE A 52 19.90 -2.66 12.22
C PHE A 52 19.30 -1.35 12.80
N ASP A 53 18.68 -1.40 13.99
CA ASP A 53 17.98 -0.28 14.61
C ASP A 53 16.83 0.32 13.74
N LEU A 54 16.24 -0.49 12.87
CA LEU A 54 15.12 -0.11 12.01
C LEU A 54 13.79 -0.55 12.61
N LYS A 55 12.73 0.25 12.40
CA LYS A 55 11.38 -0.01 12.91
C LYS A 55 10.35 0.14 11.81
N ILE A 56 9.41 -0.81 11.72
CA ILE A 56 8.25 -0.71 10.85
C ILE A 56 7.25 0.27 11.48
N THR A 57 6.90 1.32 10.77
CA THR A 57 5.91 2.32 11.22
C THR A 57 4.67 2.38 10.34
N ASP A 58 4.74 1.83 9.15
CA ASP A 58 3.66 1.73 8.19
C ASP A 58 3.78 0.45 7.38
N ALA A 59 2.66 -0.15 7.05
CA ALA A 59 2.58 -1.38 6.29
C ALA A 59 1.53 -1.31 5.19
N GLY A 60 1.85 -1.88 4.04
CA GLY A 60 0.91 -2.04 2.93
C GLY A 60 1.15 -3.33 2.17
N SER A 61 0.17 -3.73 1.36
CA SER A 61 0.30 -4.79 0.37
C SER A 61 -0.58 -4.46 -0.83
N PHE A 62 -0.01 -4.43 -2.03
CA PHE A 62 -0.75 -4.06 -3.24
C PHE A 62 -1.98 -4.96 -3.48
N SER A 63 -1.87 -6.24 -3.16
CA SER A 63 -2.98 -7.18 -3.29
C SER A 63 -4.15 -6.91 -2.34
N VAL A 64 -3.93 -6.08 -1.33
CA VAL A 64 -4.92 -5.78 -0.29
C VAL A 64 -5.46 -4.36 -0.44
N PHE A 65 -4.59 -3.34 -0.59
CA PHE A 65 -5.02 -1.95 -0.57
C PHE A 65 -5.26 -1.31 -1.94
N LYS A 66 -4.85 -1.95 -3.05
CA LYS A 66 -5.15 -1.54 -4.43
C LYS A 66 -5.99 -2.60 -5.14
N ASN A 67 -7.09 -2.97 -4.54
CA ASN A 67 -7.92 -4.08 -5.01
C ASN A 67 -9.14 -3.56 -5.79
N PRO A 68 -9.19 -3.75 -7.14
CA PRO A 68 -10.31 -3.28 -7.95
C PRO A 68 -11.65 -3.93 -7.56
N ILE A 69 -11.65 -5.16 -7.03
CA ILE A 69 -12.87 -5.84 -6.59
C ILE A 69 -13.53 -5.05 -5.46
N ILE A 70 -12.75 -4.51 -4.53
CA ILE A 70 -13.26 -3.64 -3.46
C ILE A 70 -13.67 -2.27 -4.03
N HIS A 71 -12.78 -1.65 -4.79
CA HIS A 71 -12.92 -0.25 -5.20
C HIS A 71 -14.09 -0.04 -6.17
N LEU A 72 -14.39 -1.04 -6.99
CA LEU A 72 -15.44 -0.97 -7.99
C LEU A 72 -16.71 -1.74 -7.60
N GLY A 73 -16.75 -2.31 -6.39
CA GLY A 73 -17.90 -3.02 -5.87
C GLY A 73 -18.24 -4.30 -6.63
N LEU A 74 -17.22 -5.03 -7.10
CA LEU A 74 -17.40 -6.24 -7.90
C LEU A 74 -17.75 -7.46 -7.03
N ASP A 75 -18.16 -8.56 -7.68
CA ASP A 75 -18.43 -9.83 -7.02
C ASP A 75 -17.20 -10.31 -6.23
N GLY A 76 -17.43 -10.81 -5.01
CA GLY A 76 -16.36 -11.19 -4.07
C GLY A 76 -15.79 -10.04 -3.24
N ARG A 77 -16.39 -8.82 -3.31
CA ARG A 77 -15.93 -7.65 -2.55
C ARG A 77 -15.78 -7.91 -1.06
N ASP A 78 -16.75 -8.56 -0.44
CA ASP A 78 -16.76 -8.79 1.01
C ASP A 78 -15.62 -9.70 1.45
N GLU A 79 -15.30 -10.73 0.67
CA GLU A 79 -14.14 -11.60 0.91
C GLU A 79 -12.82 -10.82 0.86
N GLN A 80 -12.70 -9.90 -0.09
CA GLN A 80 -11.50 -9.05 -0.20
C GLN A 80 -11.41 -8.02 0.93
N ILE A 81 -12.54 -7.49 1.40
CA ILE A 81 -12.59 -6.65 2.60
C ILE A 81 -12.18 -7.45 3.84
N ASP A 82 -12.65 -8.68 4.00
CA ASP A 82 -12.23 -9.56 5.09
C ASP A 82 -10.73 -9.86 5.04
N ARG A 83 -10.17 -9.98 3.85
CA ARG A 83 -8.71 -10.12 3.68
C ARG A 83 -7.96 -8.88 4.14
N TYR A 84 -8.45 -7.68 3.80
CA TYR A 84 -7.90 -6.42 4.31
C TYR A 84 -8.00 -6.34 5.85
N ASN A 85 -9.11 -6.74 6.41
CA ASN A 85 -9.34 -6.77 7.85
C ASN A 85 -8.39 -7.75 8.57
N ARG A 86 -8.12 -8.92 7.99
CA ARG A 86 -7.09 -9.85 8.50
C ARG A 86 -5.70 -9.22 8.47
N PHE A 87 -5.32 -8.59 7.34
CA PHE A 87 -4.05 -7.85 7.24
C PHE A 87 -3.92 -6.82 8.36
N THR A 88 -4.92 -5.95 8.52
CA THR A 88 -4.93 -4.92 9.57
C THR A 88 -4.83 -5.52 10.97
N THR A 89 -5.52 -6.63 11.22
CA THR A 89 -5.48 -7.34 12.52
C THR A 89 -4.07 -7.85 12.82
N VAL A 90 -3.40 -8.45 11.84
CA VAL A 90 -2.00 -8.91 11.99
C VAL A 90 -1.06 -7.72 12.26
N MET A 91 -1.23 -6.61 11.53
CA MET A 91 -0.41 -5.40 11.78
C MET A 91 -0.60 -4.90 13.21
N GLY A 92 -1.82 -4.89 13.72
CA GLY A 92 -2.11 -4.53 15.12
C GLY A 92 -1.44 -5.48 16.12
N GLN A 93 -1.49 -6.80 15.89
CA GLN A 93 -0.81 -7.80 16.73
C GLN A 93 0.71 -7.57 16.75
N CYS A 94 1.29 -7.20 15.64
CA CYS A 94 2.71 -6.84 15.49
C CYS A 94 3.03 -5.40 15.94
N LYS A 95 2.05 -4.65 16.48
CA LYS A 95 2.21 -3.26 16.94
C LYS A 95 2.68 -2.29 15.85
N ILE A 96 2.33 -2.54 14.61
CA ILE A 96 2.56 -1.63 13.49
C ILE A 96 1.38 -0.64 13.47
N PRO A 97 1.63 0.66 13.68
CA PRO A 97 0.56 1.62 13.99
C PRO A 97 -0.24 2.11 12.79
N ILE A 98 0.26 1.92 11.57
CA ILE A 98 -0.34 2.47 10.36
C ILE A 98 -0.46 1.38 9.29
N CYS A 99 -1.62 1.33 8.61
CA CYS A 99 -1.82 0.59 7.37
C CYS A 99 -2.10 1.58 6.23
N SER A 100 -1.30 1.52 5.18
CA SER A 100 -1.52 2.31 3.97
C SER A 100 -2.75 1.82 3.20
N LEU A 101 -3.49 2.77 2.66
CA LEU A 101 -4.59 2.56 1.74
C LEU A 101 -4.41 3.45 0.51
N ALA A 102 -4.71 2.94 -0.69
CA ALA A 102 -4.80 3.74 -1.90
C ALA A 102 -6.06 3.35 -2.68
N TRP A 103 -6.95 4.31 -2.89
CA TRP A 103 -8.19 4.09 -3.64
C TRP A 103 -7.94 4.27 -5.14
N GLN A 104 -7.24 3.30 -5.72
CA GLN A 104 -6.79 3.29 -7.12
C GLN A 104 -6.99 1.90 -7.72
N PRO A 105 -8.09 1.61 -8.44
CA PRO A 105 -8.37 0.27 -8.97
C PRO A 105 -7.31 -0.21 -9.97
N ASP A 106 -6.73 0.71 -10.76
CA ASP A 106 -5.73 0.39 -11.79
C ASP A 106 -4.31 0.75 -11.40
N GLY A 107 -4.11 1.25 -10.17
CA GLY A 107 -2.85 1.84 -9.78
C GLY A 107 -2.57 3.16 -10.50
N ALA A 108 -1.31 3.57 -10.62
CA ALA A 108 -0.94 4.83 -11.24
C ALA A 108 -1.00 4.73 -12.77
N VAL A 109 -1.90 5.50 -13.39
CA VAL A 109 -2.04 5.59 -14.86
C VAL A 109 -0.83 6.32 -15.44
N ARG A 110 -0.20 5.71 -16.45
CA ARG A 110 0.93 6.31 -17.18
C ARG A 110 0.83 5.94 -18.67
N SER A 111 1.16 6.88 -19.54
CA SER A 111 1.25 6.64 -20.99
C SER A 111 2.53 5.88 -21.31
N TYR A 112 3.66 6.39 -20.83
CA TYR A 112 4.99 5.79 -21.03
C TYR A 112 5.97 6.26 -19.94
N LYS A 113 7.19 5.73 -19.98
CA LYS A 113 8.29 6.17 -19.12
C LYS A 113 9.43 6.70 -19.97
N ARG A 114 10.01 7.82 -19.59
CA ARG A 114 11.22 8.38 -20.23
C ARG A 114 12.00 9.28 -19.28
N VAL A 115 13.24 9.58 -19.65
CA VAL A 115 13.98 10.69 -19.07
C VAL A 115 13.32 11.99 -19.52
N GLY A 116 12.84 12.79 -18.60
CA GLY A 116 12.18 14.07 -18.88
C GLY A 116 13.11 15.26 -18.69
N GLN A 117 12.68 16.43 -19.16
CA GLN A 117 13.41 17.69 -19.04
C GLN A 117 13.74 18.06 -17.58
N TYR A 118 12.88 17.70 -16.64
CA TYR A 118 13.02 18.07 -15.22
C TYR A 118 13.44 16.92 -14.30
N THR A 119 13.78 15.75 -14.86
CA THR A 119 14.04 14.53 -14.07
C THR A 119 15.50 14.36 -13.67
N ARG A 120 16.37 15.29 -14.03
CA ARG A 120 17.83 15.24 -13.75
C ARG A 120 18.49 13.91 -14.16
N GLY A 121 18.07 13.35 -15.31
CA GLY A 121 18.55 12.08 -15.82
C GLY A 121 17.79 10.84 -15.32
N SER A 122 16.87 10.97 -14.37
CA SER A 122 16.05 9.86 -13.91
C SER A 122 14.90 9.56 -14.87
N VAL A 123 14.49 8.28 -14.92
CA VAL A 123 13.31 7.87 -15.67
C VAL A 123 12.06 8.20 -14.87
N SER A 124 11.12 8.91 -15.47
CA SER A 124 9.82 9.26 -14.88
C SER A 124 8.66 8.69 -15.68
N GLY A 125 7.54 8.42 -14.99
CA GLY A 125 6.26 8.15 -15.64
C GLY A 125 5.67 9.45 -16.20
N ILE A 126 5.13 9.38 -17.41
CA ILE A 126 4.47 10.51 -18.09
C ILE A 126 3.01 10.17 -18.32
N VAL A 127 2.15 11.13 -18.06
CA VAL A 127 0.73 11.08 -18.39
C VAL A 127 0.51 11.97 -19.61
N ASP A 128 0.15 11.34 -20.73
CA ASP A 128 -0.25 12.01 -21.97
C ASP A 128 -1.69 11.63 -22.24
N MET A 129 -2.61 12.58 -22.08
CA MET A 129 -4.03 12.32 -22.21
C MET A 129 -4.41 11.87 -23.61
N THR A 130 -3.72 12.36 -24.66
CA THR A 130 -3.98 11.94 -26.04
C THR A 130 -3.68 10.45 -26.28
N GLU A 131 -2.79 9.86 -25.49
CA GLU A 131 -2.49 8.43 -25.53
C GLU A 131 -3.40 7.62 -24.58
N ILE A 132 -3.80 8.21 -23.47
CA ILE A 132 -4.69 7.54 -22.51
C ILE A 132 -6.10 7.43 -23.07
N GLU A 133 -6.62 8.46 -23.71
CA GLU A 133 -7.97 8.50 -24.30
C GLU A 133 -8.17 7.48 -25.44
N LYS A 134 -7.09 7.00 -26.05
CA LYS A 134 -7.14 5.93 -27.07
C LYS A 134 -7.26 4.52 -26.49
N ARG A 135 -7.07 4.38 -25.16
CA ARG A 135 -7.08 3.06 -24.51
C ARG A 135 -8.52 2.59 -24.30
N GLU A 136 -8.70 1.28 -24.34
CA GLU A 136 -9.93 0.66 -23.88
C GLU A 136 -10.10 0.89 -22.37
N LEU A 137 -11.35 0.92 -21.92
CA LEU A 137 -11.67 1.05 -20.49
C LEU A 137 -11.24 -0.22 -19.75
N SER A 138 -10.39 -0.10 -18.76
CA SER A 138 -9.79 -1.23 -18.02
C SER A 138 -10.83 -2.17 -17.39
N HIS A 139 -12.01 -1.63 -17.08
CA HIS A 139 -13.09 -2.37 -16.41
C HIS A 139 -14.39 -2.39 -17.23
N GLY A 140 -14.27 -2.22 -18.56
CA GLY A 140 -15.38 -2.37 -19.53
C GLY A 140 -16.43 -1.27 -19.50
N ARG A 141 -16.44 -0.37 -18.51
CA ARG A 141 -17.35 0.76 -18.40
C ARG A 141 -16.76 1.93 -17.62
N ILE A 142 -17.43 3.05 -17.69
CA ILE A 142 -17.17 4.21 -16.80
C ILE A 142 -17.99 4.02 -15.52
N TYR A 143 -17.37 4.28 -14.39
CA TYR A 143 -17.99 4.32 -13.06
C TYR A 143 -18.29 5.78 -12.71
N SER A 144 -19.48 6.05 -12.16
CA SER A 144 -19.83 7.38 -11.71
C SER A 144 -19.09 7.75 -10.43
N GLU A 145 -18.98 9.03 -10.14
CA GLU A 145 -18.40 9.53 -8.89
C GLU A 145 -19.18 8.99 -7.68
N GLU A 146 -20.50 8.98 -7.75
CA GLU A 146 -21.39 8.47 -6.69
C GLU A 146 -21.13 6.98 -6.41
N GLU A 147 -21.02 6.13 -7.45
CA GLU A 147 -20.68 4.71 -7.29
C GLU A 147 -19.33 4.51 -6.58
N ILE A 148 -18.33 5.33 -6.93
CA ILE A 148 -16.99 5.23 -6.30
C ILE A 148 -17.05 5.66 -4.83
N TRP A 149 -17.79 6.73 -4.50
CA TRP A 149 -17.97 7.17 -3.12
C TRP A 149 -18.76 6.15 -2.28
N ASP A 150 -19.80 5.56 -2.83
CA ASP A 150 -20.59 4.51 -2.15
C ASP A 150 -19.74 3.27 -1.88
N ASN A 151 -18.92 2.85 -2.83
CA ASN A 151 -18.00 1.73 -2.63
C ASN A 151 -16.93 2.05 -1.56
N PHE A 152 -16.41 3.27 -1.54
CA PHE A 152 -15.46 3.70 -0.54
C PHE A 152 -16.10 3.74 0.86
N LYS A 153 -17.30 4.31 0.97
CA LYS A 153 -18.05 4.32 2.22
C LYS A 153 -18.33 2.89 2.71
N TYR A 154 -18.80 2.01 1.82
CA TYR A 154 -19.05 0.61 2.13
C TYR A 154 -17.81 -0.09 2.69
N PHE A 155 -16.65 0.16 2.11
CA PHE A 155 -15.37 -0.36 2.60
C PHE A 155 -15.05 0.21 4.00
N LEU A 156 -15.14 1.53 4.19
CA LEU A 156 -14.84 2.18 5.47
C LEU A 156 -15.74 1.68 6.60
N ASP A 157 -17.04 1.54 6.37
CA ASP A 157 -18.00 1.05 7.36
C ASP A 157 -17.64 -0.36 7.90
N ARG A 158 -16.94 -1.16 7.11
CA ARG A 158 -16.52 -2.54 7.46
C ARG A 158 -15.09 -2.65 7.99
N THR A 159 -14.25 -1.69 7.69
CA THR A 159 -12.82 -1.76 8.03
C THR A 159 -12.47 -0.89 9.23
N LEU A 160 -13.08 0.29 9.39
CA LEU A 160 -12.76 1.19 10.51
C LEU A 160 -12.96 0.55 11.89
N PRO A 161 -14.05 -0.20 12.16
CA PRO A 161 -14.20 -0.87 13.46
C PRO A 161 -13.08 -1.89 13.74
N VAL A 162 -12.56 -2.55 12.69
CA VAL A 162 -11.44 -3.50 12.82
C VAL A 162 -10.14 -2.75 13.08
N CYS A 163 -9.90 -1.63 12.39
CA CYS A 163 -8.75 -0.76 12.62
C CYS A 163 -8.71 -0.24 14.06
N GLU A 164 -9.86 0.25 14.57
CA GLU A 164 -9.99 0.74 15.94
C GLU A 164 -9.69 -0.36 16.96
N LYS A 165 -10.27 -1.55 16.78
CA LYS A 165 -10.04 -2.71 17.66
C LYS A 165 -8.58 -3.17 17.63
N ALA A 166 -7.93 -3.11 16.48
CA ALA A 166 -6.53 -3.48 16.29
C ALA A 166 -5.54 -2.40 16.77
N GLY A 167 -6.02 -1.18 17.05
CA GLY A 167 -5.15 -0.03 17.39
C GLY A 167 -4.34 0.48 16.21
N VAL A 168 -4.83 0.26 14.97
CA VAL A 168 -4.16 0.62 13.72
C VAL A 168 -4.87 1.80 13.08
N LYS A 169 -4.11 2.76 12.57
CA LYS A 169 -4.64 3.88 11.78
C LYS A 169 -4.58 3.55 10.30
N MET A 170 -5.64 3.83 9.58
CA MET A 170 -5.65 3.77 8.11
C MET A 170 -5.15 5.10 7.55
N ALA A 171 -4.12 5.06 6.70
CA ALA A 171 -3.59 6.23 6.01
C ALA A 171 -3.93 6.16 4.52
N LEU A 172 -4.81 7.04 4.07
CA LEU A 172 -5.17 7.18 2.66
C LEU A 172 -4.08 7.95 1.91
N HIS A 173 -3.55 7.32 0.84
CA HIS A 173 -2.54 7.89 -0.05
C HIS A 173 -3.20 8.58 -1.25
#